data_6c20472912c019d2339246ba91cc0c7b
#
_entry.id   6c20472912c019d2339246ba91cc0c7b
#
_cell.length_a   1.000
_cell.length_b   1.000
_cell.length_c   1.000
_cell.angle_alpha   90.00
_cell.angle_beta   90.00
_cell.angle_gamma   90.00
#
_symmetry.space_group_name_H-M   'P 1'
#
loop_
_entity.id
_entity.type
_entity.pdbx_description
1 polymer ?
#
loop_
_entity_poly.entity_id
_entity_poly.type
_entity_poly.pdbx_seq_one_letter_code
_entity_poly.pdbx_strand_id
1 'polypeptide(L)'
;MTDSFSFEAIGTRWRVDTGAPLVAEQRADVLRLAEEYDALYSRFREDSGVSALAASGGFLPLPAHGADLGRLLRTLHDVTGGGVSPLVGERLAALGYDAAYSFVPTAGPEPSRTWDGLLTWTDDGVALGAPALLDVGAAGKGQLVDLMLEYLVAAGHSDVIVDASGDMRRAATGTITIGLEHPYDASSAIGTVDLGSAALCASASNRRVWGDGLHHVLDARTGRCVDTVVATWVLADDAMTADGLCTALFVADPADLARVFDFDYVLVYSDGRARTSAALQGALFT
;
A
#
# COMPACT_ATOMS: atom_id res chain seq x y z
N MET A 1 15.07 -14.16 -15.47
CA MET A 1 13.64 -14.50 -15.48
C MET A 1 13.23 -14.80 -16.90
N THR A 2 12.44 -15.82 -17.11
CA THR A 2 12.16 -16.36 -18.46
C THR A 2 10.67 -16.30 -18.83
N ASP A 3 9.77 -16.08 -17.88
CA ASP A 3 8.33 -15.97 -18.13
C ASP A 3 7.75 -14.76 -17.36
N SER A 4 6.74 -14.15 -17.96
CA SER A 4 6.04 -13.00 -17.39
C SER A 4 4.53 -13.16 -17.57
N PHE A 5 3.78 -13.04 -16.47
CA PHE A 5 2.33 -13.07 -16.43
C PHE A 5 1.80 -11.73 -15.95
N SER A 6 1.00 -11.05 -16.79
CA SER A 6 0.43 -9.74 -16.45
C SER A 6 -1.09 -9.81 -16.42
N PHE A 7 -1.69 -9.10 -15.46
CA PHE A 7 -3.14 -8.99 -15.27
C PHE A 7 -3.48 -7.67 -14.59
N GLU A 8 -4.77 -7.37 -14.44
CA GLU A 8 -5.25 -6.23 -13.67
C GLU A 8 -6.03 -6.73 -12.45
N ALA A 9 -5.77 -6.14 -11.28
CA ALA A 9 -6.47 -6.43 -10.04
C ALA A 9 -6.39 -5.24 -9.07
N ILE A 10 -7.35 -5.08 -8.20
CA ILE A 10 -7.46 -4.02 -7.19
C ILE A 10 -7.09 -2.63 -7.72
N GLY A 11 -7.57 -2.32 -8.93
CA GLY A 11 -7.42 -1.02 -9.57
C GLY A 11 -6.02 -0.67 -10.07
N THR A 12 -5.13 -1.67 -10.28
CA THR A 12 -3.80 -1.47 -10.84
C THR A 12 -3.33 -2.65 -11.70
N ARG A 13 -2.26 -2.43 -12.46
CA ARG A 13 -1.62 -3.47 -13.27
C ARG A 13 -0.64 -4.28 -12.42
N TRP A 14 -0.69 -5.59 -12.60
CA TRP A 14 0.17 -6.56 -11.94
C TRP A 14 1.05 -7.28 -12.94
N ARG A 15 2.25 -7.62 -12.49
CA ARG A 15 3.19 -8.45 -13.23
C ARG A 15 3.85 -9.45 -12.29
N VAL A 16 3.85 -10.71 -12.70
CA VAL A 16 4.57 -11.80 -12.03
C VAL A 16 5.64 -12.31 -12.99
N ASP A 17 6.89 -12.15 -12.63
CA ASP A 17 8.03 -12.67 -13.37
C ASP A 17 8.62 -13.87 -12.64
N THR A 18 8.87 -14.97 -13.37
CA THR A 18 9.35 -16.23 -12.80
C THR A 18 10.49 -16.84 -13.61
N GLY A 19 11.31 -17.67 -12.97
CA GLY A 19 12.38 -18.42 -13.62
C GLY A 19 11.88 -19.54 -14.54
N ALA A 20 10.70 -20.10 -14.26
CA ALA A 20 10.02 -21.11 -15.06
C ALA A 20 8.56 -20.69 -15.30
N PRO A 21 7.95 -21.03 -16.45
CA PRO A 21 6.58 -20.65 -16.78
C PRO A 21 5.56 -21.09 -15.71
N LEU A 22 4.62 -20.20 -15.38
CA LEU A 22 3.47 -20.55 -14.57
C LEU A 22 2.53 -21.47 -15.34
N VAL A 23 2.15 -22.59 -14.75
CA VAL A 23 1.10 -23.45 -15.30
C VAL A 23 -0.28 -22.80 -15.17
N ALA A 24 -1.25 -23.28 -15.94
CA ALA A 24 -2.59 -22.68 -15.97
C ALA A 24 -3.27 -22.61 -14.59
N GLU A 25 -3.07 -23.63 -13.76
CA GLU A 25 -3.59 -23.70 -12.40
C GLU A 25 -2.99 -22.59 -11.51
N GLN A 26 -1.67 -22.38 -11.55
CA GLN A 26 -1.00 -21.34 -10.77
C GLN A 26 -1.45 -19.94 -11.18
N ARG A 27 -1.66 -19.68 -12.50
CA ARG A 27 -2.22 -18.42 -12.98
C ARG A 27 -3.65 -18.21 -12.47
N ALA A 28 -4.47 -19.27 -12.48
CA ALA A 28 -5.83 -19.21 -11.94
C ALA A 28 -5.84 -18.95 -10.42
N ASP A 29 -4.93 -19.54 -9.67
CA ASP A 29 -4.81 -19.33 -8.23
C ASP A 29 -4.36 -17.91 -7.88
N VAL A 30 -3.39 -17.32 -8.63
CA VAL A 30 -2.98 -15.93 -8.48
C VAL A 30 -4.15 -14.98 -8.71
N LEU A 31 -4.94 -15.21 -9.77
CA LEU A 31 -6.14 -14.40 -10.05
C LEU A 31 -7.22 -14.59 -8.97
N ARG A 32 -7.39 -15.80 -8.46
CA ARG A 32 -8.33 -16.07 -7.36
C ARG A 32 -7.93 -15.39 -6.07
N LEU A 33 -6.64 -15.39 -5.70
CA LEU A 33 -6.13 -14.64 -4.54
C LEU A 33 -6.46 -13.14 -4.67
N ALA A 34 -6.26 -12.57 -5.86
CA ALA A 34 -6.57 -11.16 -6.10
C ALA A 34 -8.09 -10.88 -5.96
N GLU A 35 -8.94 -11.74 -6.52
CA GLU A 35 -10.40 -11.59 -6.45
C GLU A 35 -10.92 -11.76 -5.01
N GLU A 36 -10.44 -12.76 -4.28
CA GLU A 36 -10.81 -12.97 -2.87
C GLU A 36 -10.39 -11.79 -1.99
N TYR A 37 -9.20 -11.23 -2.24
CA TYR A 37 -8.70 -10.04 -1.55
C TYR A 37 -9.55 -8.81 -1.85
N ASP A 38 -9.86 -8.56 -3.12
CA ASP A 38 -10.71 -7.46 -3.58
C ASP A 38 -12.14 -7.56 -3.01
N ALA A 39 -12.74 -8.76 -3.06
CA ALA A 39 -14.05 -9.03 -2.49
C ALA A 39 -14.12 -8.80 -0.97
N LEU A 40 -13.00 -8.91 -0.27
CA LEU A 40 -12.95 -8.69 1.17
C LEU A 40 -12.69 -7.22 1.53
N TYR A 41 -11.69 -6.58 0.91
CA TYR A 41 -11.13 -5.31 1.37
C TYR A 41 -11.44 -4.10 0.49
N SER A 42 -12.00 -4.29 -0.71
CA SER A 42 -12.24 -3.17 -1.63
C SER A 42 -13.40 -2.29 -1.17
N ARG A 43 -13.10 -1.05 -0.85
CA ARG A 43 -14.15 -0.04 -0.60
C ARG A 43 -14.81 0.50 -1.87
N PHE A 44 -14.32 0.08 -3.03
CA PHE A 44 -14.87 0.45 -4.34
C PHE A 44 -15.92 -0.55 -4.85
N ARG A 45 -16.06 -1.71 -4.19
CA ARG A 45 -17.07 -2.74 -4.49
C ARG A 45 -18.21 -2.63 -3.51
N GLU A 46 -19.44 -2.60 -4.02
CA GLU A 46 -20.66 -2.60 -3.19
C GLU A 46 -20.86 -3.93 -2.43
N ASP A 47 -20.39 -5.03 -3.02
CA ASP A 47 -20.51 -6.40 -2.50
C ASP A 47 -19.32 -6.85 -1.61
N SER A 48 -18.39 -5.96 -1.30
CA SER A 48 -17.24 -6.32 -0.47
C SER A 48 -17.55 -6.42 1.02
N GLY A 49 -16.68 -7.17 1.74
CA GLY A 49 -16.78 -7.29 3.19
C GLY A 49 -16.72 -5.93 3.91
N VAL A 50 -15.76 -5.06 3.53
CA VAL A 50 -15.64 -3.72 4.14
C VAL A 50 -16.80 -2.80 3.79
N SER A 51 -17.42 -2.92 2.62
CA SER A 51 -18.62 -2.17 2.25
C SER A 51 -19.86 -2.61 3.05
N ALA A 52 -20.02 -3.92 3.26
CA ALA A 52 -21.05 -4.45 4.14
C ALA A 52 -20.87 -3.96 5.59
N LEU A 53 -19.63 -3.97 6.09
CA LEU A 53 -19.28 -3.46 7.42
C LEU A 53 -19.55 -1.94 7.53
N ALA A 54 -19.24 -1.18 6.47
CA ALA A 54 -19.51 0.26 6.42
C ALA A 54 -21.00 0.60 6.50
N ALA A 55 -21.87 -0.23 5.93
CA ALA A 55 -23.30 -0.01 5.91
C ALA A 55 -23.99 -0.25 7.28
N SER A 56 -23.50 -1.21 8.06
CA SER A 56 -24.19 -1.68 9.27
C SER A 56 -23.37 -1.60 10.55
N GLY A 57 -22.04 -1.42 10.47
CA GLY A 57 -21.15 -1.74 11.59
C GLY A 57 -21.13 -3.25 11.87
N GLY A 58 -20.72 -3.64 13.06
CA GLY A 58 -20.70 -5.05 13.48
C GLY A 58 -19.35 -5.71 13.27
N PHE A 59 -19.33 -7.00 12.90
CA PHE A 59 -18.13 -7.83 12.80
C PHE A 59 -17.97 -8.46 11.41
N LEU A 60 -16.79 -8.32 10.84
CA LEU A 60 -16.37 -8.97 9.59
C LEU A 60 -15.27 -9.99 9.94
N PRO A 61 -15.52 -11.30 9.77
CA PRO A 61 -14.48 -12.31 9.93
C PRO A 61 -13.40 -12.16 8.85
N LEU A 62 -12.14 -12.30 9.23
CA LEU A 62 -11.00 -12.19 8.32
C LEU A 62 -10.25 -13.51 8.26
N PRO A 63 -9.62 -13.83 7.11
CA PRO A 63 -8.67 -14.92 7.02
C PRO A 63 -7.42 -14.63 7.88
N ALA A 64 -6.59 -15.64 8.13
CA ALA A 64 -5.43 -15.54 9.04
C ALA A 64 -4.51 -14.34 8.72
N HIS A 65 -4.29 -14.03 7.45
CA HIS A 65 -3.47 -12.87 7.03
C HIS A 65 -4.10 -11.52 7.41
N GLY A 66 -5.40 -11.46 7.69
CA GLY A 66 -6.06 -10.23 8.13
C GLY A 66 -5.56 -9.72 9.47
N ALA A 67 -5.11 -10.62 10.35
CA ALA A 67 -4.54 -10.26 11.64
C ALA A 67 -3.23 -9.45 11.49
N ASP A 68 -2.36 -9.85 10.55
CA ASP A 68 -1.09 -9.16 10.29
C ASP A 68 -1.33 -7.74 9.77
N LEU A 69 -2.28 -7.58 8.84
CA LEU A 69 -2.68 -6.29 8.32
C LEU A 69 -3.19 -5.37 9.44
N GLY A 70 -4.05 -5.89 10.31
CA GLY A 70 -4.58 -5.13 11.45
C GLY A 70 -3.49 -4.70 12.43
N ARG A 71 -2.54 -5.59 12.74
CA ARG A 71 -1.39 -5.29 13.61
C ARG A 71 -0.50 -4.20 13.00
N LEU A 72 -0.18 -4.30 11.71
CA LEU A 72 0.62 -3.28 11.02
C LEU A 72 -0.10 -1.94 11.01
N LEU A 73 -1.37 -1.89 10.59
CA LEU A 73 -2.14 -0.65 10.56
C LEU A 73 -2.26 -0.01 11.94
N ARG A 74 -2.42 -0.80 13.02
CA ARG A 74 -2.43 -0.29 14.39
C ARG A 74 -1.07 0.28 14.77
N THR A 75 0.02 -0.41 14.47
CA THR A 75 1.37 0.07 14.78
C THR A 75 1.68 1.37 14.03
N LEU A 76 1.32 1.45 12.74
CA LEU A 76 1.47 2.67 11.95
C LEU A 76 0.62 3.82 12.51
N HIS A 77 -0.62 3.54 12.91
CA HIS A 77 -1.49 4.52 13.56
C HIS A 77 -0.84 5.10 14.81
N ASP A 78 -0.34 4.23 15.68
CA ASP A 78 0.25 4.64 16.96
C ASP A 78 1.54 5.44 16.77
N VAL A 79 2.48 4.97 15.93
CA VAL A 79 3.77 5.66 15.71
C VAL A 79 3.61 6.98 14.96
N THR A 80 2.59 7.12 14.11
CA THR A 80 2.29 8.37 13.39
C THR A 80 1.37 9.32 14.18
N GLY A 81 0.97 8.95 15.40
CA GLY A 81 0.02 9.72 16.20
C GLY A 81 -1.34 9.88 15.51
N GLY A 82 -1.79 8.85 14.80
CA GLY A 82 -3.05 8.84 14.05
C GLY A 82 -2.96 9.38 12.63
N GLY A 83 -1.78 9.73 12.13
CA GLY A 83 -1.59 10.22 10.76
C GLY A 83 -1.93 9.18 9.70
N VAL A 84 -1.63 7.90 9.95
CA VAL A 84 -2.10 6.75 9.18
C VAL A 84 -3.30 6.12 9.91
N SER A 85 -4.41 5.91 9.20
CA SER A 85 -5.60 5.29 9.78
C SER A 85 -6.44 4.63 8.67
N PRO A 86 -6.95 3.42 8.86
CA PRO A 86 -7.89 2.81 7.92
C PRO A 86 -9.27 3.49 7.93
N LEU A 87 -9.55 4.38 8.88
CA LEU A 87 -10.81 5.12 8.98
C LEU A 87 -10.86 6.36 8.06
N VAL A 88 -9.93 6.50 7.09
CA VAL A 88 -9.92 7.59 6.11
C VAL A 88 -10.89 7.40 4.95
N GLY A 89 -11.52 6.21 4.81
CA GLY A 89 -12.33 5.86 3.64
C GLY A 89 -13.48 6.83 3.37
N GLU A 90 -14.23 7.24 4.40
CA GLU A 90 -15.30 8.24 4.26
C GLU A 90 -14.78 9.59 3.80
N ARG A 91 -13.63 10.01 4.31
CA ARG A 91 -13.02 11.28 3.92
C ARG A 91 -12.52 11.26 2.47
N LEU A 92 -11.85 10.17 2.06
CA LEU A 92 -11.45 9.98 0.67
C LEU A 92 -12.65 10.02 -0.28
N ALA A 93 -13.73 9.33 0.07
CA ALA A 93 -14.97 9.34 -0.70
C ALA A 93 -15.58 10.76 -0.77
N ALA A 94 -15.62 11.49 0.33
CA ALA A 94 -16.11 12.86 0.37
C ALA A 94 -15.25 13.84 -0.46
N LEU A 95 -13.95 13.58 -0.61
CA LEU A 95 -13.08 14.34 -1.50
C LEU A 95 -13.25 13.95 -2.98
N GLY A 96 -14.12 12.99 -3.31
CA GLY A 96 -14.41 12.54 -4.66
C GLY A 96 -13.65 11.29 -5.09
N TYR A 97 -12.81 10.70 -4.22
CA TYR A 97 -12.19 9.41 -4.46
C TYR A 97 -13.12 8.31 -3.92
N ASP A 98 -14.32 8.28 -4.45
CA ASP A 98 -15.42 7.38 -4.11
C ASP A 98 -15.44 6.12 -5.02
N ALA A 99 -16.42 5.24 -4.79
CA ALA A 99 -16.57 4.00 -5.57
C ALA A 99 -16.87 4.25 -7.06
N ALA A 100 -17.44 5.40 -7.41
CA ALA A 100 -17.72 5.78 -8.80
C ALA A 100 -16.56 6.57 -9.45
N TYR A 101 -15.48 6.85 -8.70
CA TYR A 101 -14.39 7.74 -9.13
C TYR A 101 -14.95 9.07 -9.65
N SER A 102 -15.87 9.67 -8.89
CA SER A 102 -16.56 10.90 -9.29
C SER A 102 -15.61 12.08 -9.43
N PHE A 103 -14.53 12.10 -8.62
CA PHE A 103 -13.58 13.18 -8.50
C PHE A 103 -14.23 14.54 -8.22
N VAL A 104 -15.43 14.51 -7.64
CA VAL A 104 -16.20 15.69 -7.25
C VAL A 104 -16.27 15.76 -5.73
N PRO A 105 -15.61 16.73 -5.09
CA PRO A 105 -15.67 16.90 -3.65
C PRO A 105 -17.08 17.23 -3.17
N THR A 106 -17.48 16.62 -2.05
CA THR A 106 -18.72 16.88 -1.34
C THR A 106 -18.44 17.29 0.10
N ALA A 107 -19.43 17.81 0.81
CA ALA A 107 -19.31 18.02 2.25
C ALA A 107 -19.21 16.67 2.95
N GLY A 108 -18.15 16.46 3.70
CA GLY A 108 -17.89 15.23 4.42
C GLY A 108 -17.22 15.47 5.78
N PRO A 109 -17.12 14.43 6.62
CA PRO A 109 -16.52 14.57 7.95
C PRO A 109 -15.06 15.01 7.86
N GLU A 110 -14.70 15.97 8.68
CA GLU A 110 -13.33 16.40 8.99
C GLU A 110 -13.20 16.49 10.52
N PRO A 111 -12.12 15.97 11.09
CA PRO A 111 -11.12 15.02 10.59
C PRO A 111 -11.65 13.59 10.50
N SER A 112 -10.79 12.64 10.08
CA SER A 112 -11.12 11.21 10.12
C SER A 112 -11.52 10.77 11.53
N ARG A 113 -12.38 9.76 11.63
CA ARG A 113 -12.81 9.20 12.91
C ARG A 113 -11.62 8.61 13.67
N THR A 114 -11.67 8.68 15.00
CA THR A 114 -10.65 8.09 15.85
C THR A 114 -10.76 6.57 15.87
N TRP A 115 -9.62 5.89 15.90
CA TRP A 115 -9.57 4.42 16.01
C TRP A 115 -10.22 3.92 17.31
N ASP A 116 -9.80 4.52 18.43
CA ASP A 116 -10.20 4.07 19.75
C ASP A 116 -11.71 4.25 19.98
N GLY A 117 -12.36 3.18 20.44
CA GLY A 117 -13.80 3.13 20.68
C GLY A 117 -14.66 2.86 19.44
N LEU A 118 -14.11 2.92 18.23
CA LEU A 118 -14.84 2.63 17.00
C LEU A 118 -14.37 1.34 16.33
N LEU A 119 -13.07 1.14 16.20
CA LEU A 119 -12.47 0.04 15.45
C LEU A 119 -11.74 -0.92 16.41
N THR A 120 -12.10 -2.20 16.35
CA THR A 120 -11.36 -3.28 16.98
C THR A 120 -10.92 -4.27 15.91
N TRP A 121 -9.62 -4.54 15.84
CA TRP A 121 -9.05 -5.50 14.91
C TRP A 121 -8.34 -6.59 15.71
N THR A 122 -8.73 -7.84 15.47
CA THR A 122 -8.25 -9.03 16.20
C THR A 122 -7.76 -10.09 15.22
N ASP A 123 -7.28 -11.21 15.75
CA ASP A 123 -6.86 -12.35 14.92
C ASP A 123 -8.05 -12.99 14.16
N ASP A 124 -9.27 -12.86 14.69
CA ASP A 124 -10.48 -13.46 14.08
C ASP A 124 -11.17 -12.54 13.08
N GLY A 125 -10.90 -11.23 13.11
CA GLY A 125 -11.58 -10.29 12.25
C GLY A 125 -11.55 -8.84 12.72
N VAL A 126 -12.34 -8.02 12.05
CA VAL A 126 -12.48 -6.59 12.32
C VAL A 126 -13.90 -6.24 12.74
N ALA A 127 -14.04 -5.45 13.79
CA ALA A 127 -15.32 -4.97 14.31
C ALA A 127 -15.38 -3.43 14.29
N LEU A 128 -16.55 -2.92 13.89
CA LEU A 128 -16.90 -1.51 13.98
C LEU A 128 -18.08 -1.30 14.96
N GLY A 129 -17.89 -0.45 15.96
CA GLY A 129 -18.93 -0.07 16.91
C GLY A 129 -20.04 0.79 16.30
N ALA A 130 -19.83 1.37 15.12
CA ALA A 130 -20.78 2.11 14.32
C ALA A 130 -20.38 2.05 12.84
N PRO A 131 -21.29 2.31 11.88
CA PRO A 131 -20.97 2.38 10.47
C PRO A 131 -19.79 3.32 10.19
N ALA A 132 -18.77 2.82 9.47
CA ALA A 132 -17.60 3.57 9.01
C ALA A 132 -16.94 2.87 7.81
N LEU A 133 -16.50 3.63 6.83
CA LEU A 133 -15.84 3.08 5.65
C LEU A 133 -14.35 2.90 5.91
N LEU A 134 -13.91 1.65 5.93
CA LEU A 134 -12.49 1.30 6.03
C LEU A 134 -11.80 1.44 4.67
N ASP A 135 -10.56 1.90 4.70
CA ASP A 135 -9.63 1.90 3.58
C ASP A 135 -8.31 1.27 4.05
N VAL A 136 -7.96 0.13 3.48
CA VAL A 136 -6.71 -0.57 3.78
C VAL A 136 -5.59 -0.24 2.80
N GLY A 137 -5.80 0.73 1.91
CA GLY A 137 -4.89 1.08 0.82
C GLY A 137 -3.49 1.50 1.24
N ALA A 138 -3.29 1.82 2.52
CA ALA A 138 -1.97 2.16 3.05
C ALA A 138 -0.98 0.97 3.08
N ALA A 139 -1.47 -0.29 3.16
CA ALA A 139 -0.62 -1.49 3.25
C ALA A 139 -1.23 -2.70 2.53
N GLY A 140 -2.46 -2.57 2.04
CA GLY A 140 -3.21 -3.70 1.48
C GLY A 140 -2.66 -4.20 0.15
N LYS A 141 -2.11 -3.32 -0.66
CA LYS A 141 -1.52 -3.72 -1.94
C LYS A 141 -0.24 -4.52 -1.71
N GLY A 142 0.63 -4.05 -0.80
CA GLY A 142 1.83 -4.76 -0.37
C GLY A 142 1.50 -6.13 0.23
N GLN A 143 0.43 -6.25 1.05
CA GLN A 143 0.02 -7.54 1.58
C GLN A 143 -0.36 -8.53 0.47
N LEU A 144 -1.11 -8.11 -0.54
CA LEU A 144 -1.46 -8.99 -1.65
C LEU A 144 -0.23 -9.40 -2.48
N VAL A 145 0.77 -8.52 -2.63
CA VAL A 145 2.07 -8.87 -3.22
C VAL A 145 2.73 -9.99 -2.44
N ASP A 146 2.75 -9.89 -1.11
CA ASP A 146 3.34 -10.92 -0.23
C ASP A 146 2.60 -12.26 -0.38
N LEU A 147 1.27 -12.27 -0.31
CA LEU A 147 0.45 -13.47 -0.44
C LEU A 147 0.68 -14.19 -1.77
N MET A 148 0.78 -13.45 -2.88
CA MET A 148 1.05 -14.03 -4.20
C MET A 148 2.46 -14.61 -4.29
N LEU A 149 3.46 -13.88 -3.78
CA LEU A 149 4.85 -14.35 -3.78
C LEU A 149 4.98 -15.61 -2.92
N GLU A 150 4.42 -15.63 -1.72
CA GLU A 150 4.45 -16.77 -0.80
C GLU A 150 3.78 -18.00 -1.42
N TYR A 151 2.63 -17.81 -2.08
CA TYR A 151 1.98 -18.88 -2.84
C TYR A 151 2.90 -19.47 -3.92
N LEU A 152 3.54 -18.62 -4.73
CA LEU A 152 4.40 -19.06 -5.82
C LEU A 152 5.69 -19.75 -5.31
N VAL A 153 6.27 -19.24 -4.24
CA VAL A 153 7.43 -19.89 -3.58
C VAL A 153 7.03 -21.26 -3.02
N ALA A 154 5.89 -21.36 -2.36
CA ALA A 154 5.36 -22.65 -1.86
C ALA A 154 5.01 -23.62 -3.01
N ALA A 155 4.64 -23.11 -4.19
CA ALA A 155 4.43 -23.90 -5.41
C ALA A 155 5.74 -24.30 -6.12
N GLY A 156 6.92 -23.98 -5.54
CA GLY A 156 8.23 -24.43 -6.00
C GLY A 156 9.01 -23.45 -6.90
N HIS A 157 8.52 -22.22 -7.08
CA HIS A 157 9.26 -21.19 -7.80
C HIS A 157 10.32 -20.56 -6.89
N SER A 158 11.58 -20.56 -7.31
CA SER A 158 12.74 -20.02 -6.55
C SER A 158 13.27 -18.71 -7.07
N ASP A 159 12.77 -18.23 -8.21
CA ASP A 159 13.13 -16.96 -8.83
C ASP A 159 11.82 -16.27 -9.23
N VAL A 160 11.30 -15.43 -8.35
CA VAL A 160 9.97 -14.80 -8.47
C VAL A 160 10.09 -13.32 -8.17
N ILE A 161 9.44 -12.50 -8.97
CA ILE A 161 9.07 -11.12 -8.63
C ILE A 161 7.58 -10.97 -8.82
N VAL A 162 6.90 -10.42 -7.83
CA VAL A 162 5.54 -9.91 -7.93
C VAL A 162 5.59 -8.39 -7.86
N ASP A 163 5.05 -7.71 -8.86
CA ASP A 163 5.03 -6.25 -8.98
C ASP A 163 3.60 -5.75 -9.24
N ALA A 164 3.11 -4.92 -8.36
CA ALA A 164 1.81 -4.26 -8.39
C ALA A 164 1.97 -2.77 -8.73
N SER A 165 2.61 -2.45 -9.86
CA SER A 165 2.85 -1.08 -10.34
C SER A 165 3.64 -0.22 -9.35
N GLY A 166 4.76 -0.75 -8.87
CA GLY A 166 5.71 -0.05 -8.01
C GLY A 166 5.74 -0.54 -6.57
N ASP A 167 4.84 -1.43 -6.16
CA ASP A 167 5.01 -2.23 -4.95
C ASP A 167 5.40 -3.63 -5.38
N MET A 168 6.60 -4.03 -5.02
CA MET A 168 7.16 -5.30 -5.48
C MET A 168 7.87 -6.04 -4.36
N ARG A 169 7.82 -7.36 -4.44
CA ARG A 169 8.63 -8.26 -3.63
C ARG A 169 9.32 -9.29 -4.50
N ARG A 170 10.56 -9.59 -4.14
CA ARG A 170 11.38 -10.54 -4.86
C ARG A 170 11.85 -11.67 -3.94
N ALA A 171 11.77 -12.91 -4.45
CA ALA A 171 12.40 -14.09 -3.86
C ALA A 171 13.31 -14.70 -4.93
N ALA A 172 14.62 -14.43 -4.83
CA ALA A 172 15.65 -14.96 -5.73
C ALA A 172 17.05 -14.72 -5.17
N THR A 173 18.05 -15.42 -5.70
CA THR A 173 19.46 -15.17 -5.38
C THR A 173 19.99 -13.92 -6.13
N GLY A 174 21.02 -13.27 -5.58
CA GLY A 174 21.62 -12.07 -6.15
C GLY A 174 20.70 -10.85 -6.09
N THR A 175 21.05 -9.80 -6.80
CA THR A 175 20.33 -8.53 -6.83
C THR A 175 19.94 -8.15 -8.26
N ILE A 176 18.92 -7.29 -8.36
CA ILE A 176 18.55 -6.57 -9.59
C ILE A 176 18.53 -5.08 -9.28
N THR A 177 18.89 -4.25 -10.26
CA THR A 177 18.82 -2.81 -10.11
C THR A 177 17.44 -2.30 -10.54
N ILE A 178 16.77 -1.56 -9.67
CA ILE A 178 15.45 -0.94 -9.90
C ILE A 178 15.61 0.57 -9.97
N GLY A 179 15.03 1.20 -11.01
CA GLY A 179 14.96 2.64 -11.15
C GLY A 179 13.90 3.25 -10.22
N LEU A 180 14.24 4.33 -9.54
CA LEU A 180 13.30 5.15 -8.78
C LEU A 180 12.69 6.18 -9.73
N GLU A 181 11.42 6.00 -10.12
CA GLU A 181 10.75 6.85 -11.10
C GLU A 181 10.67 8.30 -10.63
N HIS A 182 10.98 9.24 -11.51
CA HIS A 182 10.90 10.66 -11.19
C HIS A 182 9.43 11.07 -10.92
N PRO A 183 9.12 11.74 -9.78
CA PRO A 183 7.73 12.04 -9.38
C PRO A 183 6.97 12.96 -10.34
N TYR A 184 7.65 13.68 -11.23
CA TYR A 184 7.05 14.59 -12.19
C TYR A 184 7.30 14.21 -13.66
N ASP A 185 8.08 13.14 -13.91
CA ASP A 185 8.41 12.68 -15.26
C ASP A 185 8.56 11.16 -15.27
N ALA A 186 7.49 10.46 -15.63
CA ALA A 186 7.47 8.99 -15.68
C ALA A 186 8.44 8.35 -16.71
N SER A 187 9.06 9.16 -17.58
CA SER A 187 10.08 8.70 -18.53
C SER A 187 11.50 8.72 -17.94
N SER A 188 11.67 9.27 -16.75
CA SER A 188 12.96 9.48 -16.08
C SER A 188 13.01 8.78 -14.73
N ALA A 189 14.21 8.49 -14.24
CA ALA A 189 14.48 8.04 -12.90
C ALA A 189 15.31 9.10 -12.14
N ILE A 190 15.06 9.24 -10.83
CA ILE A 190 15.85 10.09 -9.95
C ILE A 190 17.03 9.36 -9.33
N GLY A 191 17.07 8.06 -9.45
CA GLY A 191 18.07 7.21 -8.84
C GLY A 191 17.84 5.73 -9.10
N THR A 192 18.63 4.88 -8.47
CA THR A 192 18.49 3.42 -8.54
C THR A 192 18.74 2.79 -7.18
N VAL A 193 18.12 1.65 -6.93
CA VAL A 193 18.37 0.79 -5.78
C VAL A 193 18.58 -0.65 -6.22
N ASP A 194 19.40 -1.39 -5.49
CA ASP A 194 19.59 -2.83 -5.72
C ASP A 194 18.61 -3.61 -4.82
N LEU A 195 17.76 -4.40 -5.46
CA LEU A 195 16.79 -5.25 -4.79
C LEU A 195 17.28 -6.69 -4.75
N GLY A 196 17.52 -7.18 -3.55
CA GLY A 196 17.81 -8.59 -3.26
C GLY A 196 16.52 -9.42 -3.10
N SER A 197 16.56 -10.39 -2.19
CA SER A 197 15.34 -11.09 -1.72
C SER A 197 14.68 -10.24 -0.64
N ALA A 198 13.90 -9.25 -1.04
CA ALA A 198 13.27 -8.23 -0.21
C ALA A 198 12.11 -7.58 -0.96
N ALA A 199 11.49 -6.58 -0.36
CA ALA A 199 10.46 -5.77 -0.98
C ALA A 199 10.94 -4.34 -1.23
N LEU A 200 10.45 -3.74 -2.31
CA LEU A 200 10.54 -2.31 -2.62
C LEU A 200 9.14 -1.81 -2.94
N CYS A 201 8.66 -0.84 -2.19
CA CYS A 201 7.39 -0.18 -2.45
C CYS A 201 7.58 1.30 -2.73
N ALA A 202 6.68 1.89 -3.50
CA ALA A 202 6.72 3.29 -3.88
C ALA A 202 5.33 3.94 -3.76
N SER A 203 5.28 5.11 -3.14
CA SER A 203 4.08 5.96 -3.12
C SER A 203 4.40 7.36 -3.62
N ALA A 204 3.47 7.93 -4.40
CA ALA A 204 3.63 9.29 -4.89
C ALA A 204 2.26 10.00 -4.97
N SER A 205 2.24 11.26 -4.54
CA SER A 205 1.00 12.07 -4.54
C SER A 205 0.45 12.34 -5.94
N ASN A 206 1.29 12.29 -6.98
CA ASN A 206 0.91 12.54 -8.37
C ASN A 206 0.23 11.36 -9.07
N ARG A 207 0.20 10.16 -8.48
CA ARG A 207 -0.37 8.95 -9.12
C ARG A 207 -1.89 9.00 -9.30
N ARG A 208 -2.58 9.67 -8.40
CA ARG A 208 -4.04 9.84 -8.41
C ARG A 208 -4.36 11.25 -7.97
N VAL A 209 -4.33 12.17 -8.94
CA VAL A 209 -4.59 13.60 -8.74
C VAL A 209 -5.89 13.96 -9.43
N TRP A 210 -6.73 14.77 -8.77
CA TRP A 210 -7.95 15.33 -9.34
C TRP A 210 -8.21 16.75 -8.80
N GLY A 211 -9.13 17.46 -9.45
CA GLY A 211 -9.54 18.78 -9.03
C GLY A 211 -8.37 19.74 -8.83
N ASP A 212 -8.46 20.55 -7.80
CA ASP A 212 -7.45 21.57 -7.46
C ASP A 212 -6.44 21.01 -6.45
N GLY A 213 -5.55 20.12 -6.93
CA GLY A 213 -4.46 19.54 -6.15
C GLY A 213 -4.85 18.46 -5.15
N LEU A 214 -6.05 17.90 -5.27
CA LEU A 214 -6.46 16.77 -4.44
C LEU A 214 -5.78 15.48 -4.91
N HIS A 215 -5.44 14.63 -3.95
CA HIS A 215 -4.87 13.31 -4.20
C HIS A 215 -5.20 12.34 -3.06
N HIS A 216 -4.90 11.07 -3.25
CA HIS A 216 -5.32 9.98 -2.37
C HIS A 216 -4.54 9.84 -1.05
N VAL A 217 -3.43 10.55 -0.86
CA VAL A 217 -2.63 10.48 0.37
C VAL A 217 -3.08 11.56 1.33
N LEU A 218 -3.75 11.15 2.43
CA LEU A 218 -4.27 12.05 3.45
C LEU A 218 -3.50 11.91 4.76
N ASP A 219 -3.37 13.01 5.47
CA ASP A 219 -3.13 12.96 6.92
C ASP A 219 -4.47 12.74 7.63
N ALA A 220 -4.64 11.57 8.24
CA ALA A 220 -5.89 11.19 8.89
C ALA A 220 -6.25 12.07 10.09
N ARG A 221 -5.28 12.75 10.71
CA ARG A 221 -5.50 13.70 11.82
C ARG A 221 -6.25 14.95 11.35
N THR A 222 -6.00 15.37 10.13
CA THR A 222 -6.55 16.60 9.56
C THR A 222 -7.60 16.38 8.48
N GLY A 223 -7.64 15.16 7.90
CA GLY A 223 -8.48 14.85 6.74
C GLY A 223 -8.07 15.58 5.46
N ARG A 224 -6.85 16.12 5.39
CA ARG A 224 -6.33 16.89 4.25
C ARG A 224 -5.27 16.12 3.49
N CYS A 225 -5.15 16.39 2.20
CA CYS A 225 -4.05 15.89 1.39
C CYS A 225 -2.71 16.44 1.92
N VAL A 226 -1.68 15.60 1.90
CA VAL A 226 -0.31 16.00 2.29
C VAL A 226 0.35 16.75 1.13
N ASP A 227 0.89 17.93 1.38
CA ASP A 227 1.51 18.80 0.37
C ASP A 227 3.03 18.94 0.50
N THR A 228 3.61 18.42 1.58
CA THR A 228 5.04 18.57 1.89
C THR A 228 5.91 17.47 1.31
N VAL A 229 5.38 16.26 1.16
CA VAL A 229 6.05 15.09 0.58
C VAL A 229 5.38 14.73 -0.72
N VAL A 230 6.16 14.44 -1.77
CA VAL A 230 5.63 14.11 -3.10
C VAL A 230 5.86 12.67 -3.51
N ALA A 231 6.94 12.04 -3.03
CA ALA A 231 7.22 10.65 -3.33
C ALA A 231 8.06 10.00 -2.24
N THR A 232 7.84 8.71 -2.05
CA THR A 232 8.57 7.86 -1.10
C THR A 232 8.86 6.51 -1.73
N TRP A 233 10.01 5.93 -1.38
CA TRP A 233 10.38 4.55 -1.68
C TRP A 233 10.89 3.92 -0.40
N VAL A 234 10.48 2.69 -0.15
CA VAL A 234 10.88 1.93 1.04
C VAL A 234 11.34 0.55 0.62
N LEU A 235 12.51 0.14 1.15
CA LEU A 235 12.97 -1.23 1.15
C LEU A 235 12.74 -1.83 2.53
N ALA A 236 12.12 -3.00 2.57
CA ALA A 236 11.89 -3.79 3.80
C ALA A 236 11.85 -5.29 3.47
N ASP A 237 11.74 -6.14 4.48
CA ASP A 237 11.71 -7.59 4.29
C ASP A 237 10.44 -8.08 3.59
N ASP A 238 9.32 -7.41 3.77
CA ASP A 238 8.03 -7.73 3.17
C ASP A 238 7.37 -6.50 2.55
N ALA A 239 6.48 -6.73 1.58
CA ALA A 239 5.85 -5.66 0.81
C ALA A 239 4.73 -4.97 1.60
N MET A 240 4.03 -5.66 2.49
CA MET A 240 3.00 -5.07 3.35
C MET A 240 3.61 -3.98 4.25
N THR A 241 4.73 -4.28 4.89
CA THR A 241 5.47 -3.32 5.73
C THR A 241 6.03 -2.17 4.90
N ALA A 242 6.63 -2.47 3.74
CA ALA A 242 7.19 -1.43 2.86
C ALA A 242 6.12 -0.47 2.33
N ASP A 243 4.95 -0.97 1.88
CA ASP A 243 3.80 -0.17 1.40
C ASP A 243 3.25 0.72 2.53
N GLY A 244 3.06 0.12 3.73
CA GLY A 244 2.63 0.85 4.93
C GLY A 244 3.56 1.99 5.31
N LEU A 245 4.87 1.74 5.27
CA LEU A 245 5.90 2.74 5.58
C LEU A 245 6.00 3.81 4.49
N CYS A 246 5.81 3.46 3.20
CA CYS A 246 5.68 4.45 2.13
C CYS A 246 4.58 5.48 2.46
N THR A 247 3.42 5.01 2.88
CA THR A 247 2.32 5.89 3.29
C THR A 247 2.65 6.67 4.56
N ALA A 248 3.26 6.03 5.58
CA ALA A 248 3.60 6.68 6.85
C ALA A 248 4.62 7.81 6.70
N LEU A 249 5.57 7.69 5.75
CA LEU A 249 6.58 8.71 5.47
C LEU A 249 6.00 10.03 4.96
N PHE A 250 4.76 10.06 4.49
CA PHE A 250 4.08 11.32 4.16
C PHE A 250 3.67 12.12 5.40
N VAL A 251 3.47 11.47 6.54
CA VAL A 251 2.83 12.07 7.73
C VAL A 251 3.67 11.99 9.02
N ALA A 252 4.83 11.33 8.96
CA ALA A 252 5.72 11.13 10.10
C ALA A 252 7.20 11.29 9.73
N ASP A 253 8.04 11.66 10.72
CA ASP A 253 9.49 11.69 10.52
C ASP A 253 10.05 10.25 10.41
N PRO A 254 10.93 9.97 9.42
CA PRO A 254 11.58 8.66 9.32
C PRO A 254 12.26 8.18 10.61
N ALA A 255 12.78 9.10 11.44
CA ALA A 255 13.43 8.74 12.69
C ALA A 255 12.45 8.18 13.74
N ASP A 256 11.18 8.60 13.71
CA ASP A 256 10.17 8.04 14.61
C ASP A 256 9.75 6.65 14.15
N LEU A 257 9.61 6.44 12.84
CA LEU A 257 9.32 5.14 12.23
C LEU A 257 10.47 4.14 12.47
N ALA A 258 11.71 4.57 12.36
CA ALA A 258 12.91 3.74 12.57
C ALA A 258 13.11 3.26 14.03
N ARG A 259 12.33 3.77 15.00
CA ARG A 259 12.30 3.22 16.37
C ARG A 259 11.51 1.92 16.48
N VAL A 260 10.65 1.65 15.49
CA VAL A 260 9.70 0.54 15.51
C VAL A 260 9.94 -0.44 14.37
N PHE A 261 10.40 0.06 13.21
CA PHE A 261 10.60 -0.72 12.00
C PHE A 261 12.07 -0.67 11.54
N ASP A 262 12.53 -1.78 10.95
CA ASP A 262 13.79 -1.83 10.21
C ASP A 262 13.51 -1.66 8.71
N PHE A 263 14.01 -0.60 8.10
CA PHE A 263 13.77 -0.27 6.71
C PHE A 263 14.75 0.76 6.17
N ASP A 264 14.93 0.74 4.86
CA ASP A 264 15.62 1.79 4.13
C ASP A 264 14.65 2.63 3.30
N TYR A 265 14.96 3.90 3.08
CA TYR A 265 14.03 4.79 2.40
C TYR A 265 14.70 5.86 1.54
N VAL A 266 13.96 6.31 0.52
CA VAL A 266 14.13 7.59 -0.18
C VAL A 266 12.84 8.39 -0.02
N LEU A 267 12.96 9.66 0.35
CA LEU A 267 11.87 10.59 0.55
C LEU A 267 12.14 11.87 -0.25
N VAL A 268 11.17 12.32 -1.05
CA VAL A 268 11.27 13.55 -1.86
C VAL A 268 10.20 14.54 -1.40
N TYR A 269 10.65 15.76 -1.10
CA TYR A 269 9.79 16.87 -0.68
C TYR A 269 9.30 17.70 -1.87
N SER A 270 8.22 18.44 -1.66
CA SER A 270 7.63 19.31 -2.69
C SER A 270 8.54 20.47 -3.11
N ASP A 271 9.53 20.83 -2.29
CA ASP A 271 10.54 21.84 -2.60
C ASP A 271 11.76 21.28 -3.37
N GLY A 272 11.72 19.99 -3.76
CA GLY A 272 12.77 19.32 -4.52
C GLY A 272 13.92 18.73 -3.68
N ARG A 273 13.93 18.95 -2.36
CA ARG A 273 14.89 18.27 -1.49
C ARG A 273 14.57 16.80 -1.40
N ALA A 274 15.60 15.98 -1.19
CA ALA A 274 15.47 14.56 -0.90
C ALA A 274 16.16 14.19 0.41
N ARG A 275 15.65 13.16 1.08
CA ARG A 275 16.26 12.55 2.26
C ARG A 275 16.32 11.04 2.06
N THR A 276 17.44 10.43 2.45
CA THR A 276 17.62 8.98 2.35
C THR A 276 18.07 8.41 3.68
N SER A 277 17.82 7.12 3.90
CA SER A 277 18.53 6.36 4.94
C SER A 277 20.02 6.28 4.63
N ALA A 278 20.81 5.89 5.63
CA ALA A 278 22.25 5.79 5.50
C ALA A 278 22.68 4.75 4.45
N ALA A 279 21.99 3.63 4.33
CA ALA A 279 22.28 2.58 3.36
C ALA A 279 22.00 3.00 1.91
N LEU A 280 21.10 3.97 1.70
CA LEU A 280 20.74 4.49 0.37
C LEU A 280 21.42 5.84 0.04
N GLN A 281 22.45 6.24 0.81
CA GLN A 281 23.28 7.37 0.44
C GLN A 281 23.97 7.09 -0.90
N GLY A 282 23.72 7.95 -1.90
CA GLY A 282 24.25 7.75 -3.27
C GLY A 282 23.30 7.00 -4.22
N ALA A 283 22.11 6.58 -3.77
CA ALA A 283 21.10 5.99 -4.64
C ALA A 283 20.51 7.01 -5.65
N LEU A 284 20.55 8.29 -5.31
CA LEU A 284 20.02 9.36 -6.17
C LEU A 284 21.09 9.86 -7.14
N PHE A 285 20.69 10.15 -8.36
CA PHE A 285 21.56 10.80 -9.35
C PHE A 285 21.82 12.26 -8.94
N THR A 286 23.05 12.71 -9.15
CA THR A 286 23.51 14.09 -8.85
C THR A 286 23.45 14.96 -10.09
#